data_eb0dbf4de8d9d4be375102350705f78d
#
_entry.id   eb0dbf4de8d9d4be375102350705f78d
#
_cell.length_a   1.000
_cell.length_b   1.000
_cell.length_c   1.000
_cell.angle_alpha   90.00
_cell.angle_beta   90.00
_cell.angle_gamma   90.00
#
_symmetry.space_group_name_H-M   'P 1'
#
loop_
_entity.id
_entity.type
_entity.pdbx_description
1 polymer ?
#
loop_
_entity_poly.entity_id
_entity_poly.type
_entity_poly.pdbx_seq_one_letter_code
_entity_poly.pdbx_strand_id
1 'polypeptide(L)'
;RVVGGFLSAAAIAVPLGLAMGAFKAVEAFLEPFVSFARYLPASAFIPLLILWAGVGEAQKLSVIFIGSVFQIVIMVAVTAGATRMDLVEAATTLGAQRGGIVARVIVPAAAPQIAETLRLVLGWAWTYVIVAELIGAQSGIGHMIMDSQRLLDTGQMIFGIVTIGVIGLVTDFL
;
A
#
# COMPACT_ATOMS: atom_id res chain seq x y z
N ARG A 1 11.69 -2.56 -7.38
CA ARG A 1 11.26 -3.22 -6.13
C ARG A 1 10.02 -2.53 -5.55
N VAL A 2 10.14 -1.28 -5.10
CA VAL A 2 9.03 -0.55 -4.45
C VAL A 2 7.80 -0.52 -5.34
N VAL A 3 7.94 -0.04 -6.57
CA VAL A 3 6.84 0.04 -7.54
C VAL A 3 6.22 -1.34 -7.82
N GLY A 4 7.03 -2.41 -7.97
CA GLY A 4 6.51 -3.76 -8.24
C GLY A 4 5.68 -4.32 -7.07
N GLY A 5 6.21 -4.24 -5.84
CA GLY A 5 5.50 -4.68 -4.64
C GLY A 5 4.23 -3.86 -4.38
N PHE A 6 4.33 -2.54 -4.56
CA PHE A 6 3.20 -1.62 -4.41
C PHE A 6 2.11 -1.86 -5.47
N LEU A 7 2.46 -1.98 -6.75
CA LEU A 7 1.48 -2.22 -7.82
C LEU A 7 0.77 -3.56 -7.65
N SER A 8 1.49 -4.61 -7.22
CA SER A 8 0.85 -5.90 -6.91
C SER A 8 -0.13 -5.79 -5.75
N ALA A 9 0.19 -5.01 -4.71
CA ALA A 9 -0.71 -4.72 -3.62
C ALA A 9 -1.93 -3.90 -4.08
N ALA A 10 -1.71 -2.84 -4.85
CA ALA A 10 -2.77 -1.98 -5.37
C ALA A 10 -3.74 -2.73 -6.30
N ALA A 11 -3.21 -3.63 -7.16
CA ALA A 11 -4.04 -4.43 -8.08
C ALA A 11 -5.05 -5.31 -7.37
N ILE A 12 -4.75 -5.77 -6.16
CA ILE A 12 -5.65 -6.57 -5.33
C ILE A 12 -6.47 -5.67 -4.38
N ALA A 13 -5.80 -4.71 -3.75
CA ALA A 13 -6.41 -3.92 -2.70
C ALA A 13 -7.46 -2.92 -3.20
N VAL A 14 -7.27 -2.32 -4.39
CA VAL A 14 -8.24 -1.36 -4.93
C VAL A 14 -9.58 -2.02 -5.26
N PRO A 15 -9.64 -3.13 -6.01
CA PRO A 15 -10.92 -3.83 -6.24
C PRO A 15 -11.58 -4.31 -4.95
N LEU A 16 -10.78 -4.83 -4.00
CA LEU A 16 -11.28 -5.32 -2.73
C LEU A 16 -11.85 -4.19 -1.87
N GLY A 17 -11.14 -3.06 -1.78
CA GLY A 17 -11.59 -1.88 -1.06
C GLY A 17 -12.84 -1.25 -1.68
N LEU A 18 -12.92 -1.18 -3.01
CA LEU A 18 -14.12 -0.75 -3.72
C LEU A 18 -15.32 -1.67 -3.42
N ALA A 19 -15.11 -2.99 -3.40
CA ALA A 19 -16.15 -3.93 -3.05
C ALA A 19 -16.61 -3.77 -1.59
N MET A 20 -15.68 -3.57 -0.65
CA MET A 20 -16.01 -3.29 0.75
C MET A 20 -16.81 -1.98 0.90
N GLY A 21 -16.36 -0.90 0.27
CA GLY A 21 -17.05 0.40 0.37
C GLY A 21 -18.41 0.44 -0.33
N ALA A 22 -18.61 -0.36 -1.39
CA ALA A 22 -19.85 -0.41 -2.15
C ALA A 22 -20.90 -1.39 -1.57
N PHE A 23 -20.48 -2.45 -0.88
CA PHE A 23 -21.36 -3.52 -0.42
C PHE A 23 -21.23 -3.78 1.09
N LYS A 24 -22.24 -3.40 1.86
CA LYS A 24 -22.29 -3.57 3.31
C LYS A 24 -22.03 -5.02 3.80
N ALA A 25 -22.45 -6.02 3.04
CA ALA A 25 -22.20 -7.43 3.40
C ALA A 25 -20.73 -7.80 3.26
N VAL A 26 -20.04 -7.26 2.24
CA VAL A 26 -18.59 -7.46 2.03
C VAL A 26 -17.80 -6.72 3.10
N GLU A 27 -18.20 -5.49 3.40
CA GLU A 27 -17.62 -4.69 4.48
C GLU A 27 -17.71 -5.45 5.82
N ALA A 28 -18.91 -5.83 6.25
CA ALA A 28 -19.14 -6.51 7.52
C ALA A 28 -18.36 -7.84 7.66
N PHE A 29 -18.14 -8.54 6.54
CA PHE A 29 -17.39 -9.79 6.55
C PHE A 29 -15.87 -9.55 6.59
N LEU A 30 -15.34 -8.62 5.79
CA LEU A 30 -13.90 -8.42 5.63
C LEU A 30 -13.30 -7.43 6.63
N GLU A 31 -14.09 -6.46 7.12
CA GLU A 31 -13.59 -5.41 8.01
C GLU A 31 -12.86 -5.94 9.26
N PRO A 32 -13.36 -6.95 10.01
CA PRO A 32 -12.64 -7.45 11.18
C PRO A 32 -11.26 -8.01 10.83
N PHE A 33 -11.15 -8.73 9.70
CA PHE A 33 -9.88 -9.33 9.27
C PHE A 33 -8.90 -8.27 8.77
N VAL A 34 -9.35 -7.36 7.93
CA VAL A 34 -8.49 -6.30 7.37
C VAL A 34 -8.08 -5.31 8.47
N SER A 35 -8.99 -4.98 9.37
CA SER A 35 -8.71 -4.12 10.52
C SER A 35 -7.71 -4.75 11.48
N PHE A 36 -7.78 -6.06 11.73
CA PHE A 36 -6.76 -6.77 12.50
C PHE A 36 -5.41 -6.77 11.77
N ALA A 37 -5.41 -7.15 10.49
CA ALA A 37 -4.19 -7.32 9.72
C ALA A 37 -3.39 -6.01 9.54
N ARG A 38 -4.03 -4.85 9.44
CA ARG A 38 -3.33 -3.56 9.33
C ARG A 38 -2.54 -3.17 10.58
N TYR A 39 -2.89 -3.71 11.75
CA TYR A 39 -2.14 -3.47 12.99
C TYR A 39 -0.90 -4.35 13.11
N LEU A 40 -0.78 -5.39 12.25
CA LEU A 40 0.41 -6.21 12.23
C LEU A 40 1.55 -5.44 11.56
N PRO A 41 2.69 -5.21 12.24
CA PRO A 41 3.81 -4.51 11.63
C PRO A 41 4.40 -5.34 10.50
N ALA A 42 4.42 -4.80 9.27
CA ALA A 42 4.97 -5.50 8.11
C ALA A 42 6.42 -5.98 8.33
N SER A 43 7.20 -5.21 9.10
CA SER A 43 8.56 -5.56 9.48
C SER A 43 8.67 -6.84 10.32
N ALA A 44 7.64 -7.18 11.09
CA ALA A 44 7.62 -8.41 11.89
C ALA A 44 7.56 -9.69 11.03
N PHE A 45 7.08 -9.56 9.78
CA PHE A 45 7.05 -10.68 8.84
C PHE A 45 8.40 -10.93 8.15
N ILE A 46 9.38 -10.04 8.26
CA ILE A 46 10.66 -10.17 7.54
C ILE A 46 11.38 -11.48 7.87
N PRO A 47 11.56 -11.90 9.14
CA PRO A 47 12.21 -13.18 9.44
C PRO A 47 11.46 -14.38 8.85
N LEU A 48 10.13 -14.36 8.88
CA LEU A 48 9.27 -15.40 8.33
C LEU A 48 9.38 -15.46 6.80
N LEU A 49 9.41 -14.30 6.13
CA LEU A 49 9.59 -14.21 4.69
C LEU A 49 10.98 -14.64 4.24
N ILE A 50 12.02 -14.38 5.04
CA ILE A 50 13.37 -14.91 4.79
C ILE A 50 13.36 -16.44 4.87
N LEU A 51 12.67 -17.02 5.86
CA LEU A 51 12.56 -18.46 6.02
C LEU A 51 11.85 -19.14 4.84
N TRP A 52 10.79 -18.52 4.31
CA TRP A 52 9.97 -19.09 3.23
C TRP A 52 10.49 -18.79 1.83
N ALA A 53 10.95 -17.57 1.58
CA ALA A 53 11.35 -17.09 0.27
C ALA A 53 12.87 -16.92 0.10
N GLY A 54 13.63 -17.13 1.18
CA GLY A 54 15.06 -16.85 1.20
C GLY A 54 15.37 -15.36 1.25
N VAL A 55 16.66 -15.06 1.35
CA VAL A 55 17.16 -13.67 1.25
C VAL A 55 17.21 -13.28 -0.22
N GLY A 56 16.38 -12.32 -0.63
CA GLY A 56 16.35 -11.92 -2.05
C GLY A 56 15.25 -10.91 -2.39
N GLU A 57 14.95 -10.81 -3.67
CA GLU A 57 13.94 -9.86 -4.18
C GLU A 57 12.50 -10.25 -3.76
N ALA A 58 12.20 -11.56 -3.73
CA ALA A 58 10.87 -12.04 -3.36
C ALA A 58 10.49 -11.62 -1.94
N GLN A 59 11.41 -11.73 -1.00
CA GLN A 59 11.21 -11.29 0.38
C GLN A 59 10.91 -9.79 0.45
N LYS A 60 11.67 -8.95 -0.25
CA LYS A 60 11.49 -7.49 -0.27
C LYS A 60 10.14 -7.09 -0.88
N LEU A 61 9.79 -7.69 -2.02
CA LEU A 61 8.50 -7.47 -2.67
C LEU A 61 7.33 -7.86 -1.74
N SER A 62 7.45 -8.99 -1.02
CA SER A 62 6.43 -9.47 -0.10
C SER A 62 6.23 -8.54 1.11
N VAL A 63 7.31 -7.99 1.66
CA VAL A 63 7.21 -7.01 2.76
C VAL A 63 6.47 -5.74 2.31
N ILE A 64 6.81 -5.21 1.12
CA ILE A 64 6.15 -4.04 0.55
C ILE A 64 4.66 -4.35 0.29
N PHE A 65 4.38 -5.53 -0.27
CA PHE A 65 3.01 -5.98 -0.52
C PHE A 65 2.18 -6.04 0.77
N ILE A 66 2.68 -6.74 1.81
CA ILE A 66 1.98 -6.89 3.10
C ILE A 66 1.77 -5.51 3.76
N GLY A 67 2.78 -4.65 3.75
CA GLY A 67 2.70 -3.32 4.35
C GLY A 67 1.72 -2.39 3.64
N SER A 68 1.50 -2.58 2.33
CA SER A 68 0.67 -1.71 1.52
C SER A 68 -0.77 -2.21 1.36
N VAL A 69 -0.99 -3.53 1.21
CA VAL A 69 -2.28 -4.10 0.80
C VAL A 69 -3.41 -3.75 1.75
N PHE A 70 -3.25 -3.98 3.05
CA PHE A 70 -4.31 -3.75 4.03
C PHE A 70 -4.61 -2.27 4.21
N GLN A 71 -3.59 -1.43 4.13
CA GLN A 71 -3.75 0.00 4.22
C GLN A 71 -4.54 0.56 3.02
N ILE A 72 -4.21 0.12 1.80
CA ILE A 72 -4.93 0.53 0.59
C ILE A 72 -6.39 0.04 0.66
N VAL A 73 -6.64 -1.22 1.05
CA VAL A 73 -8.01 -1.77 1.16
C VAL A 73 -8.89 -0.87 2.01
N ILE A 74 -8.45 -0.52 3.22
CA ILE A 74 -9.25 0.29 4.13
C ILE A 74 -9.46 1.70 3.60
N MET A 75 -8.40 2.36 3.13
CA MET A 75 -8.51 3.73 2.63
C MET A 75 -9.41 3.81 1.39
N VAL A 76 -9.33 2.84 0.49
CA VAL A 76 -10.22 2.74 -0.67
C VAL A 76 -11.65 2.42 -0.25
N ALA A 77 -11.87 1.54 0.73
CA ALA A 77 -13.20 1.23 1.24
C ALA A 77 -13.87 2.46 1.86
N VAL A 78 -13.14 3.22 2.67
CA VAL A 78 -13.63 4.49 3.25
C VAL A 78 -13.97 5.49 2.16
N THR A 79 -13.09 5.66 1.18
CA THR A 79 -13.30 6.59 0.05
C THR A 79 -14.52 6.20 -0.78
N ALA A 80 -14.68 4.91 -1.11
CA ALA A 80 -15.82 4.42 -1.88
C ALA A 80 -17.14 4.56 -1.09
N GLY A 81 -17.11 4.25 0.21
CA GLY A 81 -18.26 4.40 1.10
C GLY A 81 -18.68 5.84 1.38
N ALA A 82 -17.76 6.80 1.21
CA ALA A 82 -18.03 8.23 1.33
C ALA A 82 -18.61 8.87 0.04
N THR A 83 -18.85 8.07 -1.00
CA THR A 83 -19.49 8.58 -2.24
C THR A 83 -20.86 9.19 -1.91
N ARG A 84 -21.13 10.36 -2.47
CA ARG A 84 -22.36 11.13 -2.23
C ARG A 84 -23.60 10.29 -2.54
N MET A 85 -24.50 10.17 -1.55
CA MET A 85 -25.70 9.35 -1.66
C MET A 85 -26.66 9.85 -2.72
N ASP A 86 -26.75 11.17 -2.95
CA ASP A 86 -27.58 11.78 -3.99
C ASP A 86 -27.21 11.29 -5.41
N LEU A 87 -25.93 11.02 -5.69
CA LEU A 87 -25.50 10.44 -6.96
C LEU A 87 -25.98 9.00 -7.11
N VAL A 88 -25.93 8.22 -6.02
CA VAL A 88 -26.40 6.83 -6.00
C VAL A 88 -27.94 6.78 -6.17
N GLU A 89 -28.66 7.65 -5.47
CA GLU A 89 -30.11 7.74 -5.57
C GLU A 89 -30.57 8.18 -6.98
N ALA A 90 -29.90 9.20 -7.55
CA ALA A 90 -30.19 9.63 -8.92
C ALA A 90 -29.96 8.50 -9.94
N ALA A 91 -28.86 7.75 -9.82
CA ALA A 91 -28.61 6.61 -10.69
C ALA A 91 -29.67 5.49 -10.51
N THR A 92 -30.12 5.27 -9.28
CA THR A 92 -31.17 4.28 -8.98
C THR A 92 -32.52 4.67 -9.59
N THR A 93 -32.90 5.94 -9.51
CA THR A 93 -34.13 6.46 -10.13
C THR A 93 -34.12 6.35 -11.65
N LEU A 94 -32.92 6.43 -12.26
CA LEU A 94 -32.71 6.20 -13.69
C LEU A 94 -32.65 4.71 -14.08
N GLY A 95 -32.92 3.79 -13.14
CA GLY A 95 -32.97 2.36 -13.39
C GLY A 95 -31.61 1.65 -13.39
N ALA A 96 -30.55 2.27 -12.86
CA ALA A 96 -29.24 1.62 -12.79
C ALA A 96 -29.26 0.44 -11.81
N GLN A 97 -28.73 -0.69 -12.24
CA GLN A 97 -28.54 -1.87 -11.38
C GLN A 97 -27.28 -1.68 -10.49
N ARG A 98 -27.22 -2.43 -9.38
CA ARG A 98 -26.13 -2.31 -8.37
C ARG A 98 -24.73 -2.33 -8.97
N GLY A 99 -24.42 -3.25 -9.89
CA GLY A 99 -23.12 -3.30 -10.56
C GLY A 99 -22.85 -2.07 -11.46
N GLY A 100 -23.89 -1.55 -12.12
CA GLY A 100 -23.81 -0.32 -12.90
C GLY A 100 -23.56 0.92 -12.04
N ILE A 101 -24.13 0.98 -10.84
CA ILE A 101 -23.88 2.06 -9.88
C ILE A 101 -22.43 2.04 -9.43
N VAL A 102 -21.87 0.86 -9.09
CA VAL A 102 -20.46 0.75 -8.71
C VAL A 102 -19.56 1.23 -9.84
N ALA A 103 -19.71 0.70 -11.04
CA ALA A 103 -18.80 0.97 -12.14
C ALA A 103 -18.92 2.39 -12.73
N ARG A 104 -20.14 2.97 -12.76
CA ARG A 104 -20.42 4.24 -13.45
C ARG A 104 -20.59 5.43 -12.52
N VAL A 105 -20.77 5.19 -11.21
CA VAL A 105 -20.97 6.26 -10.22
C VAL A 105 -19.87 6.21 -9.16
N ILE A 106 -19.77 5.12 -8.40
CA ILE A 106 -18.86 5.04 -7.26
C ILE A 106 -17.40 5.10 -7.73
N VAL A 107 -17.00 4.27 -8.68
CA VAL A 107 -15.62 4.20 -9.16
C VAL A 107 -15.15 5.55 -9.73
N PRO A 108 -15.88 6.21 -10.66
CA PRO A 108 -15.46 7.51 -11.16
C PRO A 108 -15.47 8.62 -10.10
N ALA A 109 -16.43 8.60 -9.18
CA ALA A 109 -16.52 9.60 -8.12
C ALA A 109 -15.40 9.46 -7.10
N ALA A 110 -14.99 8.22 -6.78
CA ALA A 110 -13.92 7.92 -5.83
C ALA A 110 -12.51 7.97 -6.46
N ALA A 111 -12.38 7.87 -7.78
CA ALA A 111 -11.10 7.73 -8.48
C ALA A 111 -10.06 8.81 -8.10
N PRO A 112 -10.37 10.11 -8.02
CA PRO A 112 -9.38 11.13 -7.63
C PRO A 112 -8.82 10.88 -6.22
N GLN A 113 -9.69 10.58 -5.26
CA GLN A 113 -9.30 10.31 -3.88
C GLN A 113 -8.56 8.98 -3.73
N ILE A 114 -8.90 7.97 -4.54
CA ILE A 114 -8.15 6.72 -4.61
C ILE A 114 -6.73 6.97 -5.14
N ALA A 115 -6.58 7.80 -6.17
CA ALA A 115 -5.26 8.16 -6.69
C ALA A 115 -4.41 8.86 -5.62
N GLU A 116 -4.99 9.79 -4.85
CA GLU A 116 -4.32 10.42 -3.72
C GLU A 116 -3.95 9.42 -2.62
N THR A 117 -4.84 8.50 -2.30
CA THR A 117 -4.55 7.39 -1.37
C THR A 117 -3.36 6.54 -1.84
N LEU A 118 -3.35 6.16 -3.11
CA LEU A 118 -2.26 5.37 -3.68
C LEU A 118 -0.92 6.11 -3.63
N ARG A 119 -0.93 7.40 -3.91
CA ARG A 119 0.25 8.28 -3.78
C ARG A 119 0.79 8.28 -2.35
N LEU A 120 -0.06 8.48 -1.35
CA LEU A 120 0.33 8.48 0.06
C LEU A 120 0.92 7.13 0.49
N VAL A 121 0.28 6.03 0.13
CA VAL A 121 0.75 4.68 0.50
C VAL A 121 2.04 4.32 -0.24
N LEU A 122 2.23 4.80 -1.47
CA LEU A 122 3.51 4.65 -2.19
C LEU A 122 4.66 5.31 -1.42
N GLY A 123 4.43 6.49 -0.83
CA GLY A 123 5.40 7.13 0.07
C GLY A 123 5.80 6.23 1.25
N TRP A 124 4.83 5.54 1.88
CA TRP A 124 5.12 4.60 2.97
C TRP A 124 5.82 3.33 2.48
N ALA A 125 5.59 2.90 1.25
CA ALA A 125 6.23 1.71 0.67
C ALA A 125 7.77 1.84 0.62
N TRP A 126 8.31 3.06 0.52
CA TRP A 126 9.74 3.33 0.64
C TRP A 126 10.29 2.99 2.03
N THR A 127 9.51 3.23 3.09
CA THR A 127 9.91 2.84 4.45
C THR A 127 9.99 1.32 4.60
N TYR A 128 9.04 0.58 4.03
CA TYR A 128 9.03 -0.88 4.12
C TYR A 128 10.24 -1.53 3.41
N VAL A 129 10.63 -1.02 2.23
CA VAL A 129 11.80 -1.57 1.53
C VAL A 129 13.08 -1.33 2.31
N ILE A 130 13.24 -0.15 2.92
CA ILE A 130 14.42 0.14 3.72
C ILE A 130 14.53 -0.79 4.90
N VAL A 131 13.45 -1.00 5.65
CA VAL A 131 13.45 -1.93 6.79
C VAL A 131 13.77 -3.36 6.33
N ALA A 132 13.25 -3.79 5.18
CA ALA A 132 13.56 -5.09 4.61
C ALA A 132 15.05 -5.21 4.20
N GLU A 133 15.65 -4.13 3.70
CA GLU A 133 17.07 -4.07 3.34
C GLU A 133 18.01 -4.01 4.55
N LEU A 134 17.59 -3.37 5.64
CA LEU A 134 18.36 -3.33 6.89
C LEU A 134 18.54 -4.73 7.51
N ILE A 135 17.53 -5.59 7.42
CA ILE A 135 17.50 -6.86 8.15
C ILE A 135 18.14 -8.02 7.35
N GLY A 136 18.04 -8.02 6.02
CA GLY A 136 18.44 -9.22 5.27
C GLY A 136 18.97 -8.97 3.86
N ALA A 137 19.31 -7.75 3.47
CA ALA A 137 19.79 -7.52 2.12
C ALA A 137 21.29 -7.70 1.96
N GLN A 138 21.69 -8.11 0.76
CA GLN A 138 23.10 -8.13 0.31
C GLN A 138 23.42 -6.89 -0.57
N SER A 139 22.42 -6.05 -0.85
CA SER A 139 22.55 -4.83 -1.66
C SER A 139 21.34 -3.93 -1.47
N GLY A 140 21.54 -2.64 -1.64
CA GLY A 140 20.50 -1.61 -1.52
C GLY A 140 20.95 -0.46 -0.65
N ILE A 141 20.16 0.62 -0.61
CA ILE A 141 20.50 1.81 0.20
C ILE A 141 20.40 1.48 1.69
N GLY A 142 19.44 0.66 2.11
CA GLY A 142 19.33 0.21 3.49
C GLY A 142 20.53 -0.64 3.92
N HIS A 143 21.01 -1.54 3.05
CA HIS A 143 22.23 -2.31 3.31
C HIS A 143 23.46 -1.39 3.43
N MET A 144 23.61 -0.43 2.52
CA MET A 144 24.69 0.57 2.59
C MET A 144 24.66 1.35 3.92
N ILE A 145 23.48 1.74 4.41
CA ILE A 145 23.34 2.43 5.71
C ILE A 145 23.82 1.53 6.86
N MET A 146 23.47 0.22 6.83
CA MET A 146 23.93 -0.72 7.86
C MET A 146 25.43 -0.94 7.85
N ASP A 147 26.05 -1.06 6.69
CA ASP A 147 27.50 -1.20 6.58
C ASP A 147 28.23 0.07 7.03
N SER A 148 27.68 1.23 6.67
CA SER A 148 28.21 2.54 7.15
C SER A 148 28.08 2.66 8.66
N GLN A 149 27.02 2.15 9.27
CA GLN A 149 26.86 2.10 10.72
C GLN A 149 27.96 1.25 11.38
N ARG A 150 28.28 0.08 10.81
CA ARG A 150 29.35 -0.80 11.31
C ARG A 150 30.73 -0.15 11.21
N LEU A 151 30.94 0.68 10.21
CA LEU A 151 32.17 1.44 9.98
C LEU A 151 32.20 2.78 10.71
N LEU A 152 31.12 3.15 11.43
CA LEU A 152 30.93 4.45 12.09
C LEU A 152 31.02 5.64 11.12
N ASP A 153 30.74 5.42 9.82
CA ASP A 153 30.71 6.46 8.80
C ASP A 153 29.37 7.19 8.78
N THR A 154 29.26 8.19 9.63
CA THR A 154 28.05 9.03 9.75
C THR A 154 27.72 9.77 8.45
N GLY A 155 28.74 10.17 7.69
CA GLY A 155 28.54 10.90 6.43
C GLY A 155 27.80 10.06 5.40
N GLN A 156 28.21 8.80 5.23
CA GLN A 156 27.59 7.88 4.29
C GLN A 156 26.18 7.46 4.75
N MET A 157 25.94 7.34 6.06
CA MET A 157 24.60 7.10 6.61
C MET A 157 23.64 8.23 6.26
N ILE A 158 24.04 9.48 6.51
CA ILE A 158 23.22 10.66 6.20
C ILE A 158 22.97 10.76 4.69
N PHE A 159 23.98 10.51 3.87
CA PHE A 159 23.83 10.47 2.41
C PHE A 159 22.77 9.47 1.98
N GLY A 160 22.78 8.25 2.55
CA GLY A 160 21.77 7.23 2.27
C GLY A 160 20.35 7.68 2.63
N ILE A 161 20.17 8.26 3.83
CA ILE A 161 18.87 8.77 4.29
C ILE A 161 18.35 9.88 3.38
N VAL A 162 19.19 10.85 3.03
CA VAL A 162 18.82 11.94 2.11
C VAL A 162 18.46 11.40 0.73
N THR A 163 19.24 10.45 0.23
CA THR A 163 18.98 9.82 -1.08
C THR A 163 17.59 9.17 -1.13
N ILE A 164 17.20 8.44 -0.08
CA ILE A 164 15.87 7.84 0.01
C ILE A 164 14.78 8.92 0.01
N GLY A 165 14.98 9.98 0.80
CA GLY A 165 14.05 11.10 0.86
C GLY A 165 13.85 11.77 -0.51
N VAL A 166 14.94 11.97 -1.24
CA VAL A 166 14.89 12.54 -2.61
C VAL A 166 14.15 11.60 -3.58
N ILE A 167 14.45 10.30 -3.54
CA ILE A 167 13.76 9.32 -4.40
C ILE A 167 12.28 9.26 -4.06
N GLY A 168 11.94 9.24 -2.77
CA GLY A 168 10.55 9.29 -2.30
C GLY A 168 9.82 10.54 -2.81
N LEU A 169 10.45 11.70 -2.69
CA LEU A 169 9.92 12.98 -3.18
C LEU A 169 9.71 12.97 -4.70
N VAL A 170 10.68 12.46 -5.46
CA VAL A 170 10.56 12.37 -6.93
C VAL A 170 9.40 11.45 -7.33
N THR A 171 9.23 10.32 -6.65
CA THR A 171 8.12 9.40 -6.91
C THR A 171 6.75 9.95 -6.48
N ASP A 172 6.73 10.91 -5.58
CA ASP A 172 5.51 11.59 -5.15
C ASP A 172 5.01 12.61 -6.20
N PHE A 173 5.90 13.16 -7.01
CA PHE A 173 5.57 14.09 -8.10
C PHE A 173 5.21 13.41 -9.43
N LEU A 174 5.40 12.08 -9.56
CA LEU A 174 5.08 11.31 -10.77
C LEU A 174 3.67 10.74 -10.71
#